data_533123374784b7ffb4eea50b266615e7
#
_entry.id   533123374784b7ffb4eea50b266615e7
#
_cell.length_a   1.000
_cell.length_b   1.000
_cell.length_c   1.000
_cell.angle_alpha   90.00
_cell.angle_beta   90.00
_cell.angle_gamma   90.00
#
_symmetry.space_group_name_H-M   'P 1'
#
loop_
_entity.id
_entity.type
_entity.pdbx_description
1 polymer ?
#
loop_
_entity_poly.entity_id
_entity_poly.type
_entity_poly.pdbx_seq_one_letter_code
_entity_poly.pdbx_strand_id
1 'polypeptide(L)'
;MVSAYNTSGFSGNEAIAKYLDIVKAEAAEANKAASANAEMKDFSVEISQFAKDDVKVKIMTKIPVSGWSFDDRGRCLVENDDPTAFGAGAIRFEVRTNVEDFDYYKDDFENYQDIDDRVIGGITFKGRTYKHIGYNWIQYVAQIDDGRALSIGLTKLECVPGTMPDIILNNMTFK
;
A
#
# COMPACT_ATOMS: atom_id res chain seq x y z
N MET A 1 5.69 33.14 -10.59
CA MET A 1 5.22 33.64 -11.91
C MET A 1 4.32 32.57 -12.48
N VAL A 2 2.99 32.75 -12.43
CA VAL A 2 2.03 31.80 -13.04
C VAL A 2 2.06 32.05 -14.54
N SER A 3 2.57 31.08 -15.30
CA SER A 3 2.56 31.14 -16.77
C SER A 3 1.11 31.09 -17.24
N ALA A 4 0.66 32.12 -17.95
CA ALA A 4 -0.69 32.12 -18.55
C ALA A 4 -0.74 31.04 -19.64
N TYR A 5 -1.42 29.94 -19.37
CA TYR A 5 -1.67 28.90 -20.35
C TYR A 5 -2.62 29.46 -21.41
N ASN A 6 -2.18 29.40 -22.66
CA ASN A 6 -2.99 29.76 -23.82
C ASN A 6 -4.13 28.74 -23.99
N THR A 7 -5.33 29.09 -23.59
CA THR A 7 -6.53 28.23 -23.63
C THR A 7 -7.25 28.23 -24.98
N SER A 8 -6.65 28.81 -26.02
CA SER A 8 -7.24 28.84 -27.36
C SER A 8 -7.26 27.43 -27.97
N GLY A 9 -8.41 26.77 -27.93
CA GLY A 9 -8.64 25.48 -28.59
C GLY A 9 -9.25 24.38 -27.74
N PHE A 10 -9.43 24.59 -26.45
CA PHE A 10 -10.08 23.60 -25.56
C PHE A 10 -11.41 24.10 -25.04
N SER A 11 -12.39 23.19 -24.89
CA SER A 11 -13.58 23.48 -24.08
C SER A 11 -13.14 23.74 -22.62
N GLY A 12 -13.90 24.53 -21.86
CA GLY A 12 -13.54 24.84 -20.46
C GLY A 12 -13.29 23.58 -19.62
N ASN A 13 -14.01 22.48 -19.89
CA ASN A 13 -13.85 21.20 -19.20
C ASN A 13 -12.55 20.48 -19.55
N GLU A 14 -12.11 20.55 -20.81
CA GLU A 14 -10.83 19.95 -21.24
C GLU A 14 -9.63 20.71 -20.67
N ALA A 15 -9.69 22.04 -20.60
CA ALA A 15 -8.65 22.86 -19.97
C ALA A 15 -8.52 22.55 -18.47
N ILE A 16 -9.65 22.39 -17.77
CA ILE A 16 -9.68 22.00 -16.35
C ILE A 16 -9.12 20.61 -16.15
N ALA A 17 -9.50 19.62 -16.98
CA ALA A 17 -8.99 18.25 -16.88
C ALA A 17 -7.47 18.22 -17.08
N LYS A 18 -6.96 18.90 -18.11
CA LYS A 18 -5.53 18.99 -18.38
C LYS A 18 -4.74 19.69 -17.24
N TYR A 19 -5.32 20.74 -16.65
CA TYR A 19 -4.73 21.39 -15.49
C TYR A 19 -4.67 20.47 -14.28
N LEU A 20 -5.75 19.71 -14.01
CA LEU A 20 -5.78 18.74 -12.92
C LEU A 20 -4.75 17.62 -13.11
N ASP A 21 -4.56 17.15 -14.34
CA ASP A 21 -3.55 16.13 -14.64
C ASP A 21 -2.11 16.64 -14.41
N ILE A 22 -1.83 17.89 -14.78
CA ILE A 22 -0.54 18.54 -14.50
C ILE A 22 -0.31 18.65 -12.99
N VAL A 23 -1.30 19.16 -12.25
CA VAL A 23 -1.19 19.30 -10.78
C VAL A 23 -0.98 17.95 -10.09
N LYS A 24 -1.67 16.91 -10.55
CA LYS A 24 -1.49 15.54 -10.03
C LYS A 24 -0.08 15.01 -10.33
N ALA A 25 0.44 15.23 -11.54
CA ALA A 25 1.78 14.81 -11.91
C ALA A 25 2.85 15.53 -11.09
N GLU A 26 2.74 16.84 -10.90
CA GLU A 26 3.65 17.63 -10.06
C GLU A 26 3.60 17.17 -8.59
N ALA A 27 2.41 16.91 -8.06
CA ALA A 27 2.25 16.40 -6.69
C ALA A 27 2.87 14.99 -6.54
N ALA A 28 2.71 14.10 -7.53
CA ALA A 28 3.32 12.78 -7.53
C ALA A 28 4.85 12.84 -7.53
N GLU A 29 5.44 13.71 -8.34
CA GLU A 29 6.90 13.90 -8.37
C GLU A 29 7.44 14.52 -7.07
N ALA A 30 6.72 15.48 -6.49
CA ALA A 30 7.07 16.05 -5.18
C ALA A 30 7.02 15.00 -4.08
N ASN A 31 6.03 14.12 -4.08
CA ASN A 31 5.90 13.02 -3.13
C ASN A 31 7.05 12.00 -3.26
N LYS A 32 7.45 11.67 -4.50
CA LYS A 32 8.60 10.79 -4.74
C LYS A 32 9.90 11.41 -4.23
N ALA A 33 10.12 12.71 -4.49
CA ALA A 33 11.29 13.43 -4.01
C ALA A 33 11.35 13.49 -2.48
N ALA A 34 10.21 13.73 -1.83
CA ALA A 34 10.08 13.69 -0.37
C ALA A 34 10.37 12.30 0.19
N SER A 35 9.85 11.24 -0.46
CA SER A 35 10.08 9.85 -0.07
C SER A 35 11.54 9.45 -0.20
N ALA A 36 12.23 9.86 -1.26
CA ALA A 36 13.64 9.57 -1.50
C ALA A 36 14.58 10.18 -0.46
N ASN A 37 14.18 11.30 0.16
CA ASN A 37 14.97 12.04 1.15
C ASN A 37 14.53 11.77 2.60
N ALA A 38 13.52 10.92 2.82
CA ALA A 38 13.04 10.62 4.17
C ALA A 38 14.09 9.85 4.98
N GLU A 39 14.33 10.29 6.21
CA GLU A 39 15.11 9.52 7.18
C GLU A 39 14.31 8.28 7.58
N MET A 40 14.96 7.10 7.48
CA MET A 40 14.32 5.81 7.71
C MET A 40 14.85 5.15 8.98
N LYS A 41 13.97 4.47 9.71
CA LYS A 41 14.31 3.63 10.88
C LYS A 41 13.91 2.18 10.62
N ASP A 42 14.63 1.25 11.26
CA ASP A 42 14.25 -0.16 11.24
C ASP A 42 12.94 -0.37 11.99
N PHE A 43 12.10 -1.22 11.42
CA PHE A 43 10.82 -1.62 11.98
C PHE A 43 10.67 -3.13 11.90
N SER A 44 10.13 -3.74 12.96
CA SER A 44 9.73 -5.14 12.92
C SER A 44 8.50 -5.39 13.77
N VAL A 45 7.64 -6.28 13.29
CA VAL A 45 6.42 -6.71 13.96
C VAL A 45 6.18 -8.20 13.69
N GLU A 46 5.59 -8.89 14.63
CA GLU A 46 5.09 -10.25 14.47
C GLU A 46 3.56 -10.20 14.34
N ILE A 47 3.05 -10.72 13.24
CA ILE A 47 1.62 -10.78 12.94
C ILE A 47 1.19 -12.24 13.03
N SER A 48 0.24 -12.53 13.92
CA SER A 48 -0.38 -13.84 14.04
C SER A 48 -1.65 -13.97 13.21
N GLN A 49 -1.99 -15.16 12.79
CA GLN A 49 -3.31 -15.45 12.26
C GLN A 49 -4.37 -15.17 13.33
N PHE A 50 -5.51 -14.60 12.94
CA PHE A 50 -6.61 -14.39 13.86
C PHE A 50 -7.08 -15.73 14.49
N ALA A 51 -7.17 -15.78 15.81
CA ALA A 51 -7.54 -16.96 16.60
C ALA A 51 -6.58 -18.17 16.50
N LYS A 52 -5.35 -17.98 15.94
CA LYS A 52 -4.32 -19.03 15.88
C LYS A 52 -2.95 -18.39 16.12
N ASP A 53 -2.53 -18.29 17.37
CA ASP A 53 -1.29 -17.60 17.76
C ASP A 53 -0.01 -18.36 17.36
N ASP A 54 -0.13 -19.64 16.98
CA ASP A 54 0.96 -20.47 16.50
C ASP A 54 1.31 -20.23 15.01
N VAL A 55 0.37 -19.67 14.23
CA VAL A 55 0.59 -19.31 12.83
C VAL A 55 0.91 -17.82 12.76
N LYS A 56 2.19 -17.50 12.59
CA LYS A 56 2.67 -16.11 12.63
C LYS A 56 3.82 -15.85 11.67
N VAL A 57 3.91 -14.61 11.22
CA VAL A 57 5.00 -14.12 10.36
C VAL A 57 5.63 -12.90 11.02
N LYS A 58 6.94 -12.92 11.17
CA LYS A 58 7.68 -11.72 11.55
C LYS A 58 8.01 -10.94 10.29
N ILE A 59 7.51 -9.72 10.24
CA ILE A 59 7.73 -8.75 9.15
C ILE A 59 8.80 -7.76 9.63
N MET A 60 9.82 -7.57 8.81
CA MET A 60 10.88 -6.59 9.04
C MET A 60 10.95 -5.68 7.83
N THR A 61 11.08 -4.38 8.04
CA THR A 61 11.22 -3.38 6.98
C THR A 61 11.87 -2.10 7.52
N LYS A 62 11.91 -1.08 6.70
CA LYS A 62 12.23 0.30 7.11
C LYS A 62 11.02 1.18 6.91
N ILE A 63 10.77 2.06 7.86
CA ILE A 63 9.72 3.08 7.79
C ILE A 63 10.31 4.47 8.06
N PRO A 64 9.69 5.55 7.61
CA PRO A 64 10.12 6.89 7.96
C PRO A 64 10.16 7.11 9.47
N VAL A 65 11.11 7.92 9.92
CA VAL A 65 11.23 8.30 11.33
C VAL A 65 9.99 9.04 11.84
N SER A 66 9.35 9.83 10.95
CA SER A 66 8.11 10.56 11.21
C SER A 66 7.08 10.37 10.09
N GLY A 67 5.82 10.66 10.37
CA GLY A 67 4.72 10.55 9.40
C GLY A 67 4.22 9.11 9.17
N TRP A 68 4.77 8.13 9.90
CA TRP A 68 4.33 6.73 9.84
C TRP A 68 4.39 6.09 11.21
N SER A 69 3.35 5.35 11.56
CA SER A 69 3.26 4.60 12.82
C SER A 69 2.60 3.25 12.60
N PHE A 70 2.64 2.39 13.61
CA PHE A 70 2.00 1.07 13.56
C PHE A 70 0.78 1.03 14.48
N ASP A 71 -0.36 0.70 13.90
CA ASP A 71 -1.58 0.36 14.64
C ASP A 71 -1.62 -1.16 14.90
N ASP A 72 -1.39 -1.55 16.14
CA ASP A 72 -1.40 -2.96 16.56
C ASP A 72 -2.79 -3.60 16.43
N ARG A 73 -3.86 -2.85 16.69
CA ARG A 73 -5.24 -3.34 16.58
C ARG A 73 -5.64 -3.58 15.12
N GLY A 74 -5.29 -2.63 14.26
CA GLY A 74 -5.51 -2.72 12.83
C GLY A 74 -4.50 -3.60 12.10
N ARG A 75 -3.41 -3.98 12.75
CA ARG A 75 -2.28 -4.72 12.16
C ARG A 75 -1.77 -4.03 10.90
N CYS A 76 -1.59 -2.73 10.97
CA CYS A 76 -1.22 -1.93 9.81
C CYS A 76 -0.21 -0.83 10.13
N LEU A 77 0.65 -0.56 9.17
CA LEU A 77 1.40 0.68 9.10
C LEU A 77 0.47 1.77 8.57
N VAL A 78 0.39 2.89 9.28
CA VAL A 78 -0.50 4.02 8.97
C VAL A 78 0.35 5.22 8.58
N GLU A 79 -0.03 5.88 7.50
CA GLU A 79 0.60 7.13 7.04
C GLU A 79 0.17 8.30 7.93
N ASN A 80 0.54 8.24 9.19
CA ASN A 80 0.33 9.24 10.21
C ASN A 80 1.20 8.93 11.43
N ASP A 81 1.61 9.94 12.20
CA ASP A 81 2.32 9.74 13.49
C ASP A 81 1.38 9.24 14.59
N ASP A 82 0.08 9.49 14.46
CA ASP A 82 -0.97 8.89 15.29
C ASP A 82 -1.48 7.60 14.64
N PRO A 83 -1.22 6.40 15.22
CA PRO A 83 -1.68 5.14 14.65
C PRO A 83 -3.21 4.99 14.63
N THR A 84 -3.93 5.81 15.38
CA THR A 84 -5.40 5.81 15.43
C THR A 84 -6.04 6.81 14.47
N ALA A 85 -5.24 7.50 13.63
CA ALA A 85 -5.71 8.52 12.72
C ALA A 85 -6.76 7.96 11.74
N PHE A 86 -7.98 8.45 11.85
CA PHE A 86 -9.07 8.02 11.00
C PHE A 86 -8.86 8.52 9.56
N GLY A 87 -8.96 7.61 8.62
CA GLY A 87 -8.94 7.93 7.20
C GLY A 87 -7.55 8.10 6.58
N ALA A 88 -6.48 7.87 7.34
CA ALA A 88 -5.12 7.82 6.79
C ALA A 88 -4.92 6.64 5.82
N GLY A 89 -3.93 6.75 4.94
CA GLY A 89 -3.46 5.65 4.12
C GLY A 89 -2.84 4.56 4.99
N ALA A 90 -3.00 3.29 4.61
CA ALA A 90 -2.53 2.18 5.43
C ALA A 90 -2.00 0.99 4.60
N ILE A 91 -0.96 0.33 5.12
CA ILE A 91 -0.46 -0.97 4.68
C ILE A 91 -0.84 -1.98 5.75
N ARG A 92 -1.83 -2.83 5.45
CA ARG A 92 -2.39 -3.83 6.37
C ARG A 92 -1.76 -5.19 6.13
N PHE A 93 -1.51 -5.92 7.22
CA PHE A 93 -0.98 -7.27 7.19
C PHE A 93 -2.01 -8.28 7.70
N GLU A 94 -2.15 -9.39 7.00
CA GLU A 94 -2.98 -10.51 7.41
C GLU A 94 -2.24 -11.82 7.18
N VAL A 95 -2.24 -12.70 8.18
CA VAL A 95 -1.60 -14.01 8.12
C VAL A 95 -2.68 -15.09 8.10
N ARG A 96 -2.53 -16.08 7.23
CA ARG A 96 -3.36 -17.27 7.10
C ARG A 96 -2.47 -18.51 6.99
N THR A 97 -3.08 -19.69 7.05
CA THR A 97 -2.37 -20.95 6.82
C THR A 97 -2.08 -21.15 5.33
N ASN A 98 -3.06 -20.86 4.48
CA ASN A 98 -2.96 -21.04 3.03
C ASN A 98 -3.32 -19.75 2.29
N VAL A 99 -2.74 -19.55 1.11
CA VAL A 99 -2.98 -18.37 0.29
C VAL A 99 -4.42 -18.30 -0.22
N GLU A 100 -5.07 -19.45 -0.44
CA GLU A 100 -6.46 -19.55 -0.88
C GLU A 100 -7.44 -19.01 0.16
N ASP A 101 -7.06 -18.99 1.44
CA ASP A 101 -7.89 -18.43 2.51
C ASP A 101 -8.17 -16.93 2.34
N PHE A 102 -7.33 -16.22 1.55
CA PHE A 102 -7.56 -14.81 1.21
C PHE A 102 -8.64 -14.60 0.14
N ASP A 103 -9.11 -15.66 -0.50
CA ASP A 103 -10.17 -15.61 -1.51
C ASP A 103 -11.58 -15.82 -0.91
N TYR A 104 -11.68 -15.97 0.42
CA TYR A 104 -12.97 -16.26 1.09
C TYR A 104 -14.06 -15.22 0.80
N TYR A 105 -13.70 -13.95 0.65
CA TYR A 105 -14.63 -12.85 0.32
C TYR A 105 -14.53 -12.38 -1.13
N LYS A 106 -13.92 -13.16 -2.02
CA LYS A 106 -13.67 -12.73 -3.41
C LYS A 106 -14.94 -12.39 -4.17
N ASP A 107 -16.04 -13.08 -3.88
CA ASP A 107 -17.34 -12.84 -4.52
C ASP A 107 -17.96 -11.48 -4.11
N ASP A 108 -17.51 -10.89 -3.00
CA ASP A 108 -17.92 -9.56 -2.52
C ASP A 108 -17.05 -8.42 -3.07
N PHE A 109 -16.01 -8.74 -3.86
CA PHE A 109 -15.09 -7.76 -4.41
C PHE A 109 -15.67 -7.09 -5.66
N GLU A 110 -15.88 -5.78 -5.59
CA GLU A 110 -16.26 -4.97 -6.75
C GLU A 110 -14.99 -4.59 -7.56
N ASN A 111 -15.12 -4.51 -8.89
CA ASN A 111 -14.05 -4.09 -9.79
C ASN A 111 -12.73 -4.88 -9.63
N TYR A 112 -12.84 -6.17 -9.38
CA TYR A 112 -11.67 -7.05 -9.23
C TYR A 112 -10.85 -7.11 -10.52
N GLN A 113 -9.53 -6.94 -10.39
CA GLN A 113 -8.55 -7.06 -11.47
C GLN A 113 -7.24 -7.64 -10.93
N ASP A 114 -6.67 -8.59 -11.65
CA ASP A 114 -5.28 -8.99 -11.42
C ASP A 114 -4.34 -7.88 -11.93
N ILE A 115 -3.29 -7.62 -11.19
CA ILE A 115 -2.20 -6.72 -11.56
C ILE A 115 -0.88 -7.49 -11.56
N ASP A 116 0.19 -6.86 -12.02
CA ASP A 116 1.52 -7.47 -12.06
C ASP A 116 1.94 -8.02 -10.70
N ASP A 117 2.55 -9.21 -10.73
CA ASP A 117 3.17 -9.82 -9.57
C ASP A 117 4.31 -8.94 -9.05
N ARG A 118 4.55 -9.01 -7.75
CA ARG A 118 5.64 -8.27 -7.12
C ARG A 118 6.53 -9.18 -6.30
N VAL A 119 7.84 -9.04 -6.45
CA VAL A 119 8.80 -9.70 -5.55
C VAL A 119 9.01 -8.83 -4.31
N ILE A 120 8.69 -9.37 -3.14
CA ILE A 120 8.88 -8.72 -1.84
C ILE A 120 9.63 -9.68 -0.93
N GLY A 121 10.77 -9.27 -0.40
CA GLY A 121 11.58 -10.12 0.47
C GLY A 121 12.07 -11.42 -0.19
N GLY A 122 12.22 -11.43 -1.52
CA GLY A 122 12.60 -12.62 -2.29
C GLY A 122 11.45 -13.58 -2.61
N ILE A 123 10.22 -13.27 -2.20
CA ILE A 123 9.02 -14.08 -2.46
C ILE A 123 8.15 -13.38 -3.49
N THR A 124 7.62 -14.13 -4.46
CA THR A 124 6.70 -13.60 -5.47
C THR A 124 5.29 -13.54 -4.91
N PHE A 125 4.75 -12.35 -4.80
CA PHE A 125 3.38 -12.06 -4.40
C PHE A 125 2.51 -11.84 -5.62
N LYS A 126 1.35 -12.47 -5.67
CA LYS A 126 0.29 -12.21 -6.66
C LYS A 126 -0.39 -10.89 -6.34
N GLY A 127 -0.43 -10.00 -7.33
CA GLY A 127 -1.03 -8.68 -7.20
C GLY A 127 -2.49 -8.66 -7.66
N ARG A 128 -3.33 -7.93 -6.95
CA ARG A 128 -4.73 -7.67 -7.35
C ARG A 128 -5.24 -6.33 -6.83
N THR A 129 -6.22 -5.78 -7.52
CA THR A 129 -6.96 -4.59 -7.08
C THR A 129 -8.44 -4.91 -7.04
N TYR A 130 -9.12 -4.30 -6.09
CA TYR A 130 -10.58 -4.44 -5.94
C TYR A 130 -11.12 -3.34 -5.05
N LYS A 131 -12.45 -3.17 -5.03
CA LYS A 131 -13.14 -2.36 -4.04
C LYS A 131 -13.91 -3.27 -3.09
N HIS A 132 -13.79 -3.03 -1.81
CA HIS A 132 -14.47 -3.77 -0.76
C HIS A 132 -14.77 -2.86 0.43
N ILE A 133 -16.00 -2.92 0.95
CA ILE A 133 -16.48 -2.10 2.08
C ILE A 133 -16.14 -0.60 1.89
N GLY A 134 -16.39 -0.09 0.67
CA GLY A 134 -16.20 1.32 0.35
C GLY A 134 -14.77 1.78 0.08
N TYR A 135 -13.77 0.90 0.19
CA TYR A 135 -12.36 1.21 -0.04
C TYR A 135 -11.83 0.52 -1.30
N ASN A 136 -10.98 1.23 -2.05
CA ASN A 136 -10.15 0.64 -3.08
C ASN A 136 -8.91 0.02 -2.42
N TRP A 137 -8.61 -1.22 -2.80
CA TRP A 137 -7.49 -2.00 -2.31
C TRP A 137 -6.51 -2.29 -3.43
N ILE A 138 -5.23 -2.23 -3.11
CA ILE A 138 -4.15 -2.94 -3.80
C ILE A 138 -3.73 -4.04 -2.85
N GLN A 139 -3.76 -5.30 -3.27
CA GLN A 139 -3.43 -6.43 -2.40
C GLN A 139 -2.41 -7.33 -3.07
N TYR A 140 -1.41 -7.72 -2.31
CA TYR A 140 -0.39 -8.69 -2.67
C TYR A 140 -0.51 -9.90 -1.74
N VAL A 141 -0.62 -11.11 -2.29
CA VAL A 141 -0.76 -12.35 -1.52
C VAL A 141 0.28 -13.37 -1.94
N ALA A 142 0.85 -14.08 -0.98
CA ALA A 142 1.80 -15.15 -1.23
C ALA A 142 1.76 -16.23 -0.15
N GLN A 143 2.08 -17.47 -0.53
CA GLN A 143 2.49 -18.50 0.39
C GLN A 143 3.94 -18.22 0.79
N ILE A 144 4.20 -18.11 2.09
CA ILE A 144 5.54 -17.85 2.63
C ILE A 144 6.30 -19.18 2.79
N ASP A 145 5.60 -20.20 3.31
CA ASP A 145 6.08 -21.58 3.45
C ASP A 145 4.89 -22.55 3.65
N ASP A 146 5.20 -23.80 3.99
CA ASP A 146 4.23 -24.86 4.22
C ASP A 146 3.37 -24.62 5.48
N GLY A 147 2.52 -23.66 5.50
CA GLY A 147 1.61 -23.39 6.61
C GLY A 147 1.50 -21.93 6.99
N ARG A 148 2.21 -21.04 6.25
CA ARG A 148 2.09 -19.60 6.45
C ARG A 148 1.92 -18.88 5.12
N ALA A 149 0.84 -18.16 5.00
CA ALA A 149 0.54 -17.25 3.89
C ALA A 149 0.38 -15.83 4.41
N LEU A 150 0.79 -14.84 3.63
CA LEU A 150 0.74 -13.43 3.97
C LEU A 150 -0.01 -12.66 2.90
N SER A 151 -0.89 -11.77 3.36
CA SER A 151 -1.51 -10.72 2.57
C SER A 151 -0.98 -9.35 3.03
N ILE A 152 -0.61 -8.54 2.06
CA ILE A 152 -0.21 -7.13 2.23
C ILE A 152 -1.23 -6.30 1.44
N GLY A 153 -2.12 -5.61 2.16
CA GLY A 153 -3.19 -4.80 1.56
C GLY A 153 -2.93 -3.31 1.75
N LEU A 154 -3.00 -2.53 0.69
CA LEU A 154 -2.86 -1.08 0.71
C LEU A 154 -4.21 -0.42 0.48
N THR A 155 -4.55 0.57 1.31
CA THR A 155 -5.73 1.41 1.17
C THR A 155 -5.34 2.87 1.20
N LYS A 156 -5.94 3.69 0.32
CA LYS A 156 -5.68 5.15 0.22
C LYS A 156 -4.20 5.50 0.00
N LEU A 157 -3.43 4.57 -0.54
CA LEU A 157 -2.01 4.73 -0.85
C LEU A 157 -1.80 4.39 -2.32
N GLU A 158 -0.95 5.15 -2.98
CA GLU A 158 -0.41 4.81 -4.30
C GLU A 158 0.90 4.04 -4.11
N CYS A 159 0.99 2.86 -4.71
CA CYS A 159 2.18 2.02 -4.68
C CYS A 159 2.85 1.99 -6.06
N VAL A 160 3.34 3.13 -6.48
CA VAL A 160 4.12 3.28 -7.71
C VAL A 160 5.61 3.47 -7.39
N PRO A 161 6.53 3.12 -8.30
CA PRO A 161 7.96 3.21 -8.05
C PRO A 161 8.39 4.57 -7.50
N GLY A 162 9.11 4.54 -6.36
CA GLY A 162 9.64 5.72 -5.67
C GLY A 162 8.70 6.39 -4.66
N THR A 163 7.47 5.94 -4.51
CA THR A 163 6.59 6.39 -3.41
C THR A 163 6.98 5.72 -2.09
N MET A 164 6.57 6.29 -0.96
CA MET A 164 6.89 5.71 0.35
C MET A 164 6.36 4.28 0.52
N PRO A 165 5.11 3.93 0.14
CA PRO A 165 4.66 2.54 0.17
C PRO A 165 5.55 1.60 -0.66
N ASP A 166 5.99 2.02 -1.84
CA ASP A 166 6.91 1.24 -2.67
C ASP A 166 8.27 1.02 -1.97
N ILE A 167 8.83 2.05 -1.36
CA ILE A 167 10.08 1.97 -0.60
C ILE A 167 9.93 1.03 0.60
N ILE A 168 8.84 1.13 1.36
CA ILE A 168 8.56 0.26 2.52
C ILE A 168 8.47 -1.21 2.07
N LEU A 169 7.71 -1.51 0.99
CA LEU A 169 7.57 -2.87 0.47
C LEU A 169 8.89 -3.44 -0.06
N ASN A 170 9.70 -2.63 -0.74
CA ASN A 170 11.00 -3.05 -1.27
C ASN A 170 12.04 -3.38 -0.18
N ASN A 171 11.88 -2.86 1.03
CA ASN A 171 12.72 -3.15 2.18
C ASN A 171 12.16 -4.28 3.07
N MET A 172 11.00 -4.87 2.74
CA MET A 172 10.41 -5.94 3.55
C MET A 172 11.18 -7.25 3.42
N THR A 173 11.27 -7.93 4.53
CA THR A 173 11.71 -9.33 4.65
C THR A 173 10.87 -10.06 5.69
N PHE A 174 10.82 -11.38 5.61
CA PHE A 174 9.94 -12.22 6.42
C PHE A 174 10.72 -13.34 7.13
N LYS A 175 10.25 -13.71 8.35
CA LYS A 175 10.76 -14.86 9.11
C LYS A 175 9.61 -15.63 9.75
#